data_d0ad08ae7afc88f6552f071af46c8713
#
_entry.id   d0ad08ae7afc88f6552f071af46c8713
#
_cell.length_a   1.000
_cell.length_b   1.000
_cell.length_c   1.000
_cell.angle_alpha   90.00
_cell.angle_beta   90.00
_cell.angle_gamma   90.00
#
_symmetry.space_group_name_H-M   'P 1'
#
loop_
_entity.id
_entity.type
_entity.pdbx_description
1 polymer ?
#
loop_
_entity_poly.entity_id
_entity_poly.type
_entity_poly.pdbx_seq_one_letter_code
_entity_poly.pdbx_strand_id
1 'polypeptide(L)'
;REASRIIHEKEPGALVMGIYSLPNWKRSHLQDPTGFVYNMMQRQNFDHLDRSADAMDLIGVNYYYSQVASARRFILRPQGELSSNYTQNGWLIDPEGLHSVLTTVSKRYGKPIVISENGIGTQSEQKKIRYFREHVNQMRRAMNDGVDIRGYFPWTLIDNYEWAEGYAANFGLTHLDKKSMSLQIEPAGQWFHNFIKSNPEP
;
A
#
# COMPACT_ATOMS: atom_id res chain seq x y z
N ARG A 1 9.47 1.67 -20.22
CA ARG A 1 9.73 2.68 -21.26
C ARG A 1 9.18 2.26 -22.61
N GLU A 2 9.64 1.15 -23.15
CA GLU A 2 9.24 0.69 -24.50
C GLU A 2 7.72 0.41 -24.57
N ALA A 3 7.15 -0.27 -23.55
CA ALA A 3 5.71 -0.51 -23.48
C ALA A 3 4.90 0.80 -23.47
N SER A 4 5.34 1.79 -22.67
CA SER A 4 4.69 3.10 -22.61
C SER A 4 4.72 3.81 -23.97
N ARG A 5 5.87 3.81 -24.65
CA ARG A 5 6.01 4.37 -25.99
C ARG A 5 5.03 3.72 -26.98
N ILE A 6 4.96 2.38 -27.00
CA ILE A 6 4.06 1.65 -27.89
C ILE A 6 2.58 1.94 -27.58
N ILE A 7 2.22 2.03 -26.30
CA ILE A 7 0.84 2.38 -25.88
C ILE A 7 0.47 3.76 -26.40
N HIS A 8 1.30 4.78 -26.15
CA HIS A 8 1.01 6.14 -26.57
C HIS A 8 1.02 6.31 -28.11
N GLU A 9 1.82 5.52 -28.82
CA GLU A 9 1.79 5.51 -30.29
C GLU A 9 0.47 4.94 -30.86
N LYS A 10 -0.09 3.94 -30.19
CA LYS A 10 -1.33 3.29 -30.61
C LYS A 10 -2.59 4.01 -30.11
N GLU A 11 -2.51 4.49 -28.88
CA GLU A 11 -3.60 5.16 -28.15
C GLU A 11 -3.07 6.42 -27.45
N PRO A 12 -2.96 7.54 -28.16
CA PRO A 12 -2.35 8.77 -27.62
C PRO A 12 -3.06 9.34 -26.37
N GLY A 13 -4.33 8.97 -26.13
CA GLY A 13 -5.11 9.37 -24.95
C GLY A 13 -5.00 8.40 -23.77
N ALA A 14 -4.30 7.26 -23.91
CA ALA A 14 -4.15 6.31 -22.82
C ALA A 14 -3.18 6.84 -21.77
N LEU A 15 -3.50 6.58 -20.50
CA LEU A 15 -2.62 6.88 -19.37
C LEU A 15 -1.87 5.63 -18.95
N VAL A 16 -0.56 5.72 -18.87
CA VAL A 16 0.31 4.62 -18.44
C VAL A 16 0.71 4.79 -16.98
N MET A 17 0.37 3.81 -16.16
CA MET A 17 0.69 3.77 -14.74
C MET A 17 1.68 2.63 -14.43
N GLY A 18 2.78 2.95 -13.79
CA GLY A 18 3.67 1.96 -13.17
C GLY A 18 3.31 1.77 -11.70
N ILE A 19 3.24 0.52 -11.23
CA ILE A 19 2.86 0.16 -9.87
C ILE A 19 4.09 -0.29 -9.09
N TYR A 20 4.25 0.25 -7.88
CA TYR A 20 5.41 -0.01 -7.01
C TYR A 20 4.99 -0.29 -5.58
N SER A 21 5.53 -1.35 -5.00
CA SER A 21 5.42 -1.62 -3.56
C SER A 21 6.41 -0.74 -2.81
N LEU A 22 5.89 0.22 -2.05
CA LEU A 22 6.67 1.24 -1.35
C LEU A 22 6.40 1.19 0.16
N PRO A 23 7.06 0.29 0.91
CA PRO A 23 7.00 0.35 2.37
C PRO A 23 7.65 1.64 2.89
N ASN A 24 7.14 2.16 4.00
CA ASN A 24 7.78 3.29 4.67
C ASN A 24 8.93 2.80 5.56
N TRP A 25 10.16 3.20 5.25
CA TRP A 25 11.33 2.89 6.07
C TRP A 25 11.52 3.93 7.16
N LYS A 26 11.56 3.48 8.42
CA LYS A 26 11.83 4.32 9.59
C LYS A 26 13.28 4.20 10.02
N ARG A 27 13.93 5.32 10.27
CA ARG A 27 15.28 5.32 10.86
C ARG A 27 15.21 4.99 12.34
N SER A 28 16.17 4.19 12.82
CA SER A 28 16.37 3.94 14.23
C SER A 28 17.80 4.23 14.61
N HIS A 29 18.02 5.26 15.41
CA HIS A 29 19.38 5.61 15.87
C HIS A 29 20.04 4.53 16.72
N LEU A 30 19.25 3.68 17.41
CA LEU A 30 19.77 2.57 18.21
C LEU A 30 20.20 1.37 17.35
N GLN A 31 19.49 1.10 16.24
CA GLN A 31 19.70 -0.09 15.42
C GLN A 31 20.48 0.20 14.13
N ASP A 32 20.57 1.47 13.75
CA ASP A 32 21.32 1.99 12.61
C ASP A 32 21.85 3.40 12.93
N PRO A 33 22.86 3.51 13.82
CA PRO A 33 23.38 4.81 14.28
C PRO A 33 23.91 5.68 13.13
N THR A 34 24.52 5.07 12.13
CA THR A 34 25.06 5.76 10.96
C THR A 34 24.00 6.14 9.92
N GLY A 35 22.84 5.51 9.95
CA GLY A 35 21.82 5.61 8.90
C GLY A 35 22.17 4.84 7.63
N PHE A 36 23.22 4.01 7.63
CA PHE A 36 23.65 3.28 6.44
C PHE A 36 22.58 2.34 5.91
N VAL A 37 21.98 1.52 6.80
CA VAL A 37 20.91 0.57 6.43
C VAL A 37 19.67 1.34 5.93
N TYR A 38 19.28 2.40 6.63
CA TYR A 38 18.18 3.25 6.23
C TYR A 38 18.38 3.83 4.81
N ASN A 39 19.54 4.43 4.55
CA ASN A 39 19.84 5.01 3.25
C ASN A 39 19.88 3.96 2.13
N MET A 40 20.41 2.77 2.42
CA MET A 40 20.43 1.65 1.48
C MET A 40 18.99 1.21 1.14
N MET A 41 18.12 1.05 2.14
CA MET A 41 16.73 0.67 1.94
C MET A 41 15.95 1.73 1.18
N GLN A 42 16.15 3.00 1.48
CA GLN A 42 15.53 4.10 0.74
C GLN A 42 15.96 4.11 -0.73
N ARG A 43 17.24 3.90 -1.03
CA ARG A 43 17.71 3.77 -2.42
C ARG A 43 17.05 2.61 -3.13
N GLN A 44 17.04 1.44 -2.52
CA GLN A 44 16.43 0.24 -3.10
C GLN A 44 14.92 0.43 -3.32
N ASN A 45 14.24 1.08 -2.40
CA ASN A 45 12.81 1.36 -2.47
C ASN A 45 12.42 2.17 -3.72
N PHE A 46 13.25 3.12 -4.10
CA PHE A 46 12.98 4.06 -5.20
C PHE A 46 13.76 3.76 -6.50
N ASP A 47 14.73 2.84 -6.51
CA ASP A 47 15.62 2.60 -7.66
C ASP A 47 14.86 2.30 -8.96
N HIS A 48 13.86 1.43 -8.91
CA HIS A 48 13.06 1.08 -10.09
C HIS A 48 12.19 2.26 -10.56
N LEU A 49 11.60 2.98 -9.61
CA LEU A 49 10.76 4.14 -9.90
C LEU A 49 11.60 5.30 -10.46
N ASP A 50 12.79 5.55 -9.88
CA ASP A 50 13.72 6.57 -10.40
C ASP A 50 14.10 6.36 -11.86
N ARG A 51 14.25 5.08 -12.26
CA ARG A 51 14.63 4.73 -13.63
C ARG A 51 13.49 4.78 -14.64
N SER A 52 12.24 4.86 -14.21
CA SER A 52 11.09 4.67 -15.10
C SER A 52 10.01 5.74 -14.97
N ALA A 53 10.07 6.60 -13.96
CA ALA A 53 9.04 7.61 -13.68
C ALA A 53 8.77 8.55 -14.86
N ASP A 54 9.79 8.90 -15.65
CA ASP A 54 9.65 9.76 -16.82
C ASP A 54 8.82 9.13 -17.96
N ALA A 55 8.72 7.81 -17.98
CA ALA A 55 7.95 7.06 -18.98
C ALA A 55 6.51 6.75 -18.57
N MET A 56 6.04 7.31 -17.46
CA MET A 56 4.69 7.08 -16.93
C MET A 56 3.90 8.37 -16.80
N ASP A 57 2.60 8.30 -16.90
CA ASP A 57 1.68 9.41 -16.68
C ASP A 57 1.24 9.50 -15.22
N LEU A 58 1.09 8.34 -14.57
CA LEU A 58 0.66 8.16 -13.18
C LEU A 58 1.61 7.22 -12.45
N ILE A 59 1.69 7.35 -11.13
CA ILE A 59 2.44 6.43 -10.27
C ILE A 59 1.45 5.67 -9.38
N GLY A 60 1.45 4.34 -9.49
CA GLY A 60 0.73 3.44 -8.61
C GLY A 60 1.56 3.11 -7.37
N VAL A 61 0.98 3.32 -6.20
CA VAL A 61 1.60 3.05 -4.91
C VAL A 61 0.87 1.91 -4.21
N ASN A 62 1.56 0.79 -3.98
CA ASN A 62 1.11 -0.26 -3.09
C ASN A 62 1.75 -0.02 -1.72
N TYR A 63 0.92 0.31 -0.72
CA TYR A 63 1.37 0.56 0.63
C TYR A 63 0.65 -0.34 1.63
N TYR A 64 1.42 -1.04 2.45
CA TYR A 64 0.88 -1.95 3.47
C TYR A 64 1.40 -1.68 4.88
N TYR A 65 2.67 -1.24 5.01
CA TYR A 65 3.34 -1.18 6.30
C TYR A 65 4.53 -0.24 6.34
N SER A 66 4.96 0.05 7.55
CA SER A 66 6.29 0.61 7.82
C SER A 66 7.25 -0.46 8.33
N GLN A 67 8.54 -0.22 8.12
CA GLN A 67 9.60 -1.07 8.63
C GLN A 67 10.75 -0.23 9.20
N VAL A 68 11.28 -0.66 10.35
CA VAL A 68 12.46 -0.02 10.92
C VAL A 68 13.71 -0.58 10.24
N ALA A 69 14.54 0.32 9.72
CA ALA A 69 15.82 -0.05 9.13
C ALA A 69 16.77 -0.60 10.21
N SER A 70 17.14 -1.86 10.09
CA SER A 70 17.97 -2.56 11.07
C SER A 70 18.65 -3.75 10.41
N ALA A 71 19.98 -3.86 10.58
CA ALA A 71 20.75 -5.01 10.12
C ALA A 71 20.24 -6.33 10.75
N ARG A 72 19.80 -6.29 12.01
CA ARG A 72 19.28 -7.45 12.73
C ARG A 72 17.98 -7.99 12.13
N ARG A 73 17.12 -7.14 11.57
CA ARG A 73 15.83 -7.54 10.97
C ARG A 73 15.97 -8.23 9.61
N PHE A 74 17.10 -8.10 8.93
CA PHE A 74 17.40 -8.92 7.75
C PHE A 74 17.52 -10.40 8.10
N ILE A 75 17.92 -10.69 9.35
CA ILE A 75 18.18 -12.06 9.84
C ILE A 75 16.95 -12.65 10.52
N LEU A 76 16.15 -11.81 11.20
CA LEU A 76 15.01 -12.23 12.02
C LEU A 76 13.74 -11.49 11.55
N ARG A 77 12.99 -12.08 10.63
CA ARG A 77 11.63 -11.60 10.31
C ARG A 77 10.67 -12.07 11.40
N PRO A 78 10.03 -11.16 12.15
CA PRO A 78 8.93 -11.57 13.03
C PRO A 78 7.82 -12.15 12.15
N GLN A 79 7.34 -13.33 12.49
CA GLN A 79 6.17 -13.94 11.87
C GLN A 79 4.98 -13.86 12.83
N GLY A 80 3.81 -13.62 12.29
CA GLY A 80 2.56 -13.58 13.02
C GLY A 80 2.23 -12.25 13.71
N GLU A 81 1.07 -12.21 14.31
CA GLU A 81 0.50 -11.03 14.95
C GLU A 81 1.10 -10.81 16.34
N LEU A 82 2.28 -10.18 16.41
CA LEU A 82 3.06 -9.96 17.64
C LEU A 82 2.33 -9.05 18.66
N SER A 83 1.43 -8.17 18.19
CA SER A 83 0.59 -7.30 18.99
C SER A 83 -0.51 -6.68 18.12
N SER A 84 -1.41 -5.88 18.74
CA SER A 84 -2.47 -5.15 18.03
C SER A 84 -1.94 -4.21 16.92
N ASN A 85 -0.67 -3.86 16.96
CA ASN A 85 -0.04 -2.97 15.97
C ASN A 85 0.64 -3.71 14.82
N TYR A 86 0.47 -5.04 14.73
CA TYR A 86 1.04 -5.84 13.64
C TYR A 86 -0.06 -6.63 12.91
N THR A 87 0.15 -6.87 11.62
CA THR A 87 -0.70 -7.73 10.80
C THR A 87 -0.42 -9.21 11.06
N GLN A 88 -1.23 -10.11 10.50
CA GLN A 88 -0.93 -11.55 10.50
C GLN A 88 0.44 -11.88 9.87
N ASN A 89 0.87 -11.09 8.90
CA ASN A 89 2.16 -11.23 8.21
C ASN A 89 3.34 -10.64 9.01
N GLY A 90 3.10 -10.15 10.24
CA GLY A 90 4.12 -9.50 11.07
C GLY A 90 4.53 -8.11 10.59
N TRP A 91 3.71 -7.43 9.81
CA TRP A 91 3.95 -6.07 9.31
C TRP A 91 3.47 -5.03 10.30
N LEU A 92 4.28 -4.00 10.55
CA LEU A 92 3.91 -2.89 11.41
C LEU A 92 2.85 -2.02 10.73
N ILE A 93 1.67 -1.93 11.35
CA ILE A 93 0.60 -1.05 10.91
C ILE A 93 1.02 0.40 11.21
N ASP A 94 1.11 1.20 10.17
CA ASP A 94 1.55 2.60 10.29
C ASP A 94 0.83 3.49 9.27
N PRO A 95 -0.33 4.03 9.61
CA PRO A 95 -1.08 4.91 8.71
C PRO A 95 -0.29 6.18 8.33
N GLU A 96 0.48 6.76 9.24
CA GLU A 96 1.32 7.94 8.96
C GLU A 96 2.40 7.65 7.92
N GLY A 97 2.83 6.38 7.82
CA GLY A 97 3.76 5.93 6.80
C GLY A 97 3.19 6.07 5.39
N LEU A 98 1.89 5.86 5.19
CA LEU A 98 1.23 6.12 3.90
C LEU A 98 1.36 7.60 3.52
N HIS A 99 1.03 8.53 4.43
CA HIS A 99 1.21 9.96 4.19
C HIS A 99 2.65 10.30 3.81
N SER A 100 3.64 9.75 4.54
CA SER A 100 5.07 9.97 4.28
C SER A 100 5.49 9.49 2.90
N VAL A 101 5.01 8.31 2.47
CA VAL A 101 5.30 7.75 1.15
C VAL A 101 4.67 8.62 0.06
N LEU A 102 3.39 8.95 0.18
CA LEU A 102 2.67 9.76 -0.81
C LEU A 102 3.31 11.13 -1.00
N THR A 103 3.64 11.83 0.08
CA THR A 103 4.29 13.14 0.01
C THR A 103 5.72 13.06 -0.55
N THR A 104 6.45 11.97 -0.27
CA THR A 104 7.77 11.72 -0.83
C THR A 104 7.70 11.47 -2.33
N VAL A 105 6.79 10.60 -2.79
CA VAL A 105 6.58 10.31 -4.22
C VAL A 105 6.16 11.57 -4.98
N SER A 106 5.19 12.32 -4.44
CA SER A 106 4.72 13.57 -5.05
C SER A 106 5.86 14.59 -5.23
N LYS A 107 6.63 14.84 -4.16
CA LYS A 107 7.76 15.78 -4.20
C LYS A 107 8.87 15.35 -5.16
N ARG A 108 9.11 14.03 -5.28
CA ARG A 108 10.22 13.51 -6.08
C ARG A 108 9.91 13.46 -7.57
N TYR A 109 8.67 13.17 -7.95
CA TYR A 109 8.32 12.90 -9.34
C TYR A 109 7.32 13.89 -9.94
N GLY A 110 6.57 14.63 -9.13
CA GLY A 110 5.61 15.64 -9.61
C GLY A 110 4.46 15.06 -10.46
N LYS A 111 4.12 13.79 -10.26
CA LYS A 111 3.09 13.09 -11.04
C LYS A 111 1.87 12.76 -10.19
N PRO A 112 0.68 12.63 -10.80
CA PRO A 112 -0.48 12.11 -10.12
C PRO A 112 -0.24 10.71 -9.57
N ILE A 113 -0.83 10.41 -8.41
CA ILE A 113 -0.66 9.15 -7.70
C ILE A 113 -1.99 8.41 -7.62
N VAL A 114 -1.93 7.10 -7.80
CA VAL A 114 -3.01 6.19 -7.45
C VAL A 114 -2.52 5.28 -6.34
N ILE A 115 -3.25 5.20 -5.23
CA ILE A 115 -3.02 4.16 -4.24
C ILE A 115 -3.62 2.89 -4.83
N SER A 116 -2.78 2.11 -5.51
CA SER A 116 -3.18 0.93 -6.28
C SER A 116 -3.43 -0.29 -5.41
N GLU A 117 -2.82 -0.33 -4.21
CA GLU A 117 -3.15 -1.31 -3.19
C GLU A 117 -2.89 -0.75 -1.79
N ASN A 118 -3.84 -0.98 -0.88
CA ASN A 118 -3.69 -0.76 0.54
C ASN A 118 -4.60 -1.72 1.30
N GLY A 119 -4.07 -2.51 2.23
CA GLY A 119 -4.84 -3.54 2.90
C GLY A 119 -4.12 -4.19 4.09
N ILE A 120 -4.85 -5.02 4.79
CA ILE A 120 -4.38 -5.72 6.00
C ILE A 120 -4.85 -7.16 6.02
N GLY A 121 -3.92 -8.11 6.21
CA GLY A 121 -4.24 -9.49 6.57
C GLY A 121 -4.57 -9.57 8.06
N THR A 122 -5.83 -9.86 8.39
CA THR A 122 -6.30 -10.03 9.76
C THR A 122 -7.65 -10.75 9.79
N GLN A 123 -7.89 -11.55 10.83
CA GLN A 123 -9.19 -12.14 11.11
C GLN A 123 -10.13 -11.19 11.87
N SER A 124 -9.61 -10.05 12.36
CA SER A 124 -10.42 -9.08 13.10
C SER A 124 -10.97 -8.01 12.17
N GLU A 125 -12.29 -8.06 11.95
CA GLU A 125 -13.00 -7.06 11.14
C GLU A 125 -12.91 -5.65 11.72
N GLN A 126 -12.93 -5.51 13.05
CA GLN A 126 -12.75 -4.21 13.73
C GLN A 126 -11.37 -3.64 13.44
N LYS A 127 -10.33 -4.49 13.42
CA LYS A 127 -8.96 -4.09 13.09
C LYS A 127 -8.85 -3.69 11.61
N LYS A 128 -9.52 -4.43 10.72
CA LYS A 128 -9.58 -4.13 9.27
C LYS A 128 -10.27 -2.78 9.01
N ILE A 129 -11.43 -2.52 9.63
CA ILE A 129 -12.14 -1.24 9.55
C ILE A 129 -11.28 -0.09 10.09
N ARG A 130 -10.64 -0.29 11.25
CA ARG A 130 -9.74 0.71 11.83
C ARG A 130 -8.58 1.01 10.89
N TYR A 131 -7.94 -0.01 10.31
CA TYR A 131 -6.86 0.14 9.35
C TYR A 131 -7.26 1.02 8.17
N PHE A 132 -8.35 0.69 7.48
CA PHE A 132 -8.82 1.47 6.34
C PHE A 132 -9.18 2.90 6.71
N ARG A 133 -9.87 3.10 7.83
CA ARG A 133 -10.23 4.44 8.31
C ARG A 133 -9.01 5.31 8.54
N GLU A 134 -8.01 4.79 9.24
CA GLU A 134 -6.79 5.52 9.56
C GLU A 134 -5.96 5.82 8.30
N HIS A 135 -5.85 4.87 7.37
CA HIS A 135 -5.11 5.08 6.11
C HIS A 135 -5.82 6.07 5.18
N VAL A 136 -7.13 6.00 5.04
CA VAL A 136 -7.91 6.99 4.27
C VAL A 136 -7.77 8.39 4.86
N ASN A 137 -7.73 8.53 6.18
CA ASN A 137 -7.48 9.82 6.82
C ASN A 137 -6.09 10.37 6.46
N GLN A 138 -5.07 9.51 6.38
CA GLN A 138 -3.74 9.93 5.95
C GLN A 138 -3.65 10.24 4.45
N MET A 139 -4.39 9.53 3.63
CA MET A 139 -4.57 9.89 2.21
C MET A 139 -5.17 11.30 2.07
N ARG A 140 -6.28 11.59 2.78
CA ARG A 140 -6.89 12.93 2.78
C ARG A 140 -5.94 14.02 3.26
N ARG A 141 -5.15 13.71 4.29
CA ARG A 141 -4.12 14.63 4.77
C ARG A 141 -3.09 14.93 3.68
N ALA A 142 -2.62 13.90 2.95
CA ALA A 142 -1.70 14.10 1.83
C ALA A 142 -2.34 14.96 0.72
N MET A 143 -3.62 14.75 0.41
CA MET A 143 -4.36 15.61 -0.56
C MET A 143 -4.41 17.06 -0.07
N ASN A 144 -4.69 17.31 1.21
CA ASN A 144 -4.68 18.65 1.79
C ASN A 144 -3.28 19.31 1.76
N ASP A 145 -2.21 18.50 1.79
CA ASP A 145 -0.83 18.94 1.63
C ASP A 145 -0.43 19.15 0.14
N GLY A 146 -1.39 19.02 -0.80
CA GLY A 146 -1.22 19.28 -2.21
C GLY A 146 -0.79 18.07 -3.06
N VAL A 147 -0.86 16.85 -2.55
CA VAL A 147 -0.59 15.64 -3.33
C VAL A 147 -1.78 15.34 -4.26
N ASP A 148 -1.52 15.23 -5.57
CA ASP A 148 -2.53 14.87 -6.56
C ASP A 148 -2.81 13.37 -6.53
N ILE A 149 -3.82 12.95 -5.75
CA ILE A 149 -4.26 11.56 -5.62
C ILE A 149 -5.51 11.33 -6.44
N ARG A 150 -5.45 10.40 -7.40
CA ARG A 150 -6.51 10.12 -8.39
C ARG A 150 -7.32 8.87 -8.10
N GLY A 151 -6.90 8.04 -7.15
CA GLY A 151 -7.64 6.82 -6.83
C GLY A 151 -7.10 6.10 -5.61
N TYR A 152 -7.95 5.26 -5.02
CA TYR A 152 -7.62 4.40 -3.89
C TYR A 152 -8.30 3.04 -4.06
N PHE A 153 -7.50 1.98 -4.09
CA PHE A 153 -7.96 0.61 -4.24
C PHE A 153 -7.61 -0.22 -3.00
N PRO A 154 -8.60 -0.72 -2.27
CA PRO A 154 -8.34 -1.60 -1.13
C PRO A 154 -7.85 -2.97 -1.61
N TRP A 155 -6.85 -3.52 -0.95
CA TRP A 155 -6.44 -4.89 -1.14
C TRP A 155 -7.03 -5.76 -0.03
N THR A 156 -7.94 -6.70 -0.33
CA THR A 156 -8.47 -7.08 -1.64
C THR A 156 -9.98 -7.25 -1.56
N LEU A 157 -10.67 -7.34 -2.70
CA LEU A 157 -12.11 -7.56 -2.71
C LEU A 157 -12.48 -8.94 -2.15
N ILE A 158 -11.76 -10.00 -2.56
CA ILE A 158 -12.01 -11.40 -2.18
C ILE A 158 -10.70 -11.99 -1.68
N ASP A 159 -10.74 -12.80 -0.61
CA ASP A 159 -9.57 -13.55 -0.14
C ASP A 159 -8.96 -14.38 -1.29
N ASN A 160 -7.66 -14.25 -1.46
CA ASN A 160 -6.89 -14.85 -2.54
C ASN A 160 -5.73 -15.70 -2.00
N TYR A 161 -4.98 -16.29 -2.92
CA TYR A 161 -3.75 -17.01 -2.60
C TYR A 161 -2.59 -16.02 -2.44
N GLU A 162 -2.18 -15.77 -1.20
CA GLU A 162 -1.14 -14.80 -0.82
C GLU A 162 0.27 -15.41 -0.85
N TRP A 163 0.73 -15.81 -2.01
CA TRP A 163 2.10 -16.30 -2.24
C TRP A 163 2.53 -17.35 -1.18
N ALA A 164 3.58 -17.04 -0.40
CA ALA A 164 4.10 -17.94 0.63
C ALA A 164 3.14 -18.16 1.81
N GLU A 165 2.19 -17.26 2.03
CA GLU A 165 1.16 -17.37 3.09
C GLU A 165 -0.01 -18.27 2.67
N GLY A 166 -0.10 -18.61 1.38
CA GLY A 166 -1.20 -19.40 0.86
C GLY A 166 -2.56 -18.71 1.09
N TYR A 167 -3.51 -19.43 1.66
CA TYR A 167 -4.84 -18.90 2.00
C TYR A 167 -4.98 -18.52 3.49
N ALA A 168 -3.86 -18.41 4.23
CA ALA A 168 -3.92 -18.09 5.66
C ALA A 168 -4.14 -16.59 5.93
N ALA A 169 -3.76 -15.72 5.00
CA ALA A 169 -3.90 -14.28 5.15
C ALA A 169 -5.29 -13.82 4.67
N ASN A 170 -6.04 -13.20 5.58
CA ASN A 170 -7.41 -12.73 5.33
C ASN A 170 -7.41 -11.24 4.98
N PHE A 171 -7.16 -10.91 3.71
CA PHE A 171 -7.21 -9.53 3.21
C PHE A 171 -8.60 -9.13 2.71
N GLY A 172 -9.46 -10.10 2.34
CA GLY A 172 -10.71 -9.87 1.65
C GLY A 172 -11.68 -8.93 2.39
N LEU A 173 -12.34 -8.08 1.63
CA LEU A 173 -13.54 -7.37 2.04
C LEU A 173 -14.79 -8.24 1.91
N THR A 174 -14.63 -9.38 1.27
CA THR A 174 -15.65 -10.38 1.00
C THR A 174 -15.06 -11.77 1.28
N HIS A 175 -15.77 -12.58 2.05
CA HIS A 175 -15.43 -13.97 2.27
C HIS A 175 -15.97 -14.86 1.13
N LEU A 176 -15.14 -15.78 0.65
CA LEU A 176 -15.51 -16.80 -0.31
C LEU A 176 -15.66 -18.15 0.40
N ASP A 177 -16.89 -18.66 0.49
CA ASP A 177 -17.10 -20.07 0.84
C ASP A 177 -16.68 -20.95 -0.35
N LYS A 178 -15.55 -21.62 -0.21
CA LYS A 178 -14.95 -22.45 -1.27
C LYS A 178 -15.78 -23.69 -1.62
N LYS A 179 -16.71 -24.12 -0.77
CA LYS A 179 -17.58 -25.28 -1.05
C LYS A 179 -18.78 -24.91 -1.89
N SER A 180 -19.47 -23.84 -1.51
CA SER A 180 -20.65 -23.33 -2.21
C SER A 180 -20.33 -22.32 -3.29
N MET A 181 -19.09 -21.80 -3.34
CA MET A 181 -18.67 -20.68 -4.20
C MET A 181 -19.50 -19.42 -3.98
N SER A 182 -20.11 -19.28 -2.80
CA SER A 182 -20.88 -18.09 -2.45
C SER A 182 -19.99 -17.02 -1.84
N LEU A 183 -20.31 -15.76 -2.14
CA LEU A 183 -19.62 -14.58 -1.61
C LEU A 183 -20.47 -13.96 -0.50
N GLN A 184 -19.81 -13.63 0.60
CA GLN A 184 -20.41 -12.92 1.73
C GLN A 184 -19.61 -11.65 2.01
N ILE A 185 -20.27 -10.48 1.95
CA ILE A 185 -19.63 -9.20 2.28
C ILE A 185 -19.36 -9.16 3.78
N GLU A 186 -18.10 -8.93 4.12
CA GLU A 186 -17.65 -8.80 5.50
C GLU A 186 -17.96 -7.40 6.06
N PRO A 187 -17.97 -7.21 7.40
CA PRO A 187 -18.20 -5.89 8.02
C PRO A 187 -17.28 -4.79 7.50
N ALA A 188 -16.02 -5.09 7.21
CA ALA A 188 -15.09 -4.13 6.61
C ALA A 188 -15.49 -3.76 5.17
N GLY A 189 -15.99 -4.72 4.40
CA GLY A 189 -16.52 -4.47 3.06
C GLY A 189 -17.76 -3.57 3.10
N GLN A 190 -18.67 -3.80 4.05
CA GLN A 190 -19.85 -2.96 4.25
C GLN A 190 -19.45 -1.53 4.69
N TRP A 191 -18.46 -1.42 5.58
CA TRP A 191 -17.91 -0.11 5.99
C TRP A 191 -17.33 0.64 4.78
N PHE A 192 -16.53 -0.04 3.94
CA PHE A 192 -15.90 0.57 2.78
C PHE A 192 -16.93 1.00 1.72
N HIS A 193 -17.96 0.18 1.49
CA HIS A 193 -19.09 0.53 0.62
C HIS A 193 -19.81 1.81 1.10
N ASN A 194 -20.12 1.89 2.41
CA ASN A 194 -20.77 3.06 2.98
C ASN A 194 -19.85 4.30 2.90
N PHE A 195 -18.55 4.11 3.09
CA PHE A 195 -17.55 5.17 2.95
C PHE A 195 -17.56 5.75 1.52
N ILE A 196 -17.54 4.92 0.48
CA ILE A 196 -17.62 5.39 -0.91
C ILE A 196 -18.93 6.16 -1.15
N LYS A 197 -20.07 5.62 -0.72
CA LYS A 197 -21.37 6.28 -0.90
C LYS A 197 -21.47 7.64 -0.19
N SER A 198 -20.83 7.78 0.96
CA SER A 198 -20.85 9.03 1.74
C SER A 198 -19.85 10.09 1.22
N ASN A 199 -18.99 9.69 0.28
CA ASN A 199 -17.97 10.55 -0.32
C ASN A 199 -18.03 10.41 -1.85
N PRO A 200 -19.18 10.73 -2.48
CA PRO A 200 -19.29 10.70 -3.93
C PRO A 200 -18.40 11.81 -4.49
N GLU A 201 -17.42 11.42 -5.26
CA GLU A 201 -16.46 12.24 -6.03
C GLU A 201 -15.78 13.42 -5.29
N PRO A 202 -14.49 13.61 -5.49
CA PRO A 202 -13.81 14.81 -5.01
C PRO A 202 -14.21 16.05 -5.79
#